data_377e46830ff5505cc9dd2d3ddb4deae6
#
_entry.id   377e46830ff5505cc9dd2d3ddb4deae6
#
_cell.length_a   1.000
_cell.length_b   1.000
_cell.length_c   1.000
_cell.angle_alpha   90.00
_cell.angle_beta   90.00
_cell.angle_gamma   90.00
#
_symmetry.space_group_name_H-M   'P 1'
#
loop_
_entity.id
_entity.type
_entity.pdbx_description
1 polymer ?
#
loop_
_entity_poly.entity_id
_entity_poly.type
_entity_poly.pdbx_seq_one_letter_code
_entity_poly.pdbx_strand_id
1 'polypeptide(L)'
;LIIEVIVQNFVDAIKAEELGVDRLELVSAIEEGGLTPSAGVVKSVLENVSIPVQVMVRPHGYSHVYSKDEIKVLLEDIKYLHELGVKGIVIGAINPDHTVNIDLIESIIHLGLDLDITFHRAFDEVRSLEEAYRSLIPYSKHVKRILTSGGKSTCLEGVNELQKLVELSKDLNGPEILPGAGLSSTNIKEIHEQVKANQYHFGKAVRINDLFTESFDSNKIDVLKGVLK
;
A
#
# COMPACT_ATOMS: atom_id res chain seq x y z
N LEU A 1 -10.81 12.39 -3.38
CA LEU A 1 -9.51 11.76 -3.17
C LEU A 1 -9.63 10.59 -2.21
N ILE A 2 -8.76 9.56 -2.33
CA ILE A 2 -8.82 8.34 -1.51
C ILE A 2 -7.89 8.48 -0.30
N ILE A 3 -8.44 8.27 0.89
CA ILE A 3 -7.69 8.14 2.14
C ILE A 3 -7.58 6.66 2.48
N GLU A 4 -6.36 6.13 2.46
CA GLU A 4 -6.05 4.76 2.88
C GLU A 4 -5.34 4.76 4.23
N VAL A 5 -5.72 3.85 5.13
CA VAL A 5 -5.08 3.72 6.45
C VAL A 5 -4.68 2.29 6.76
N ILE A 6 -3.63 2.13 7.57
CA ILE A 6 -3.17 0.84 8.07
C ILE A 6 -4.08 0.37 9.21
N VAL A 7 -4.54 -0.88 9.12
CA VAL A 7 -5.28 -1.59 10.18
C VAL A 7 -4.63 -2.95 10.47
N GLN A 8 -4.76 -3.43 11.72
CA GLN A 8 -4.17 -4.70 12.14
C GLN A 8 -5.22 -5.73 12.59
N ASN A 9 -6.48 -5.32 12.73
CA ASN A 9 -7.58 -6.14 13.24
C ASN A 9 -8.93 -5.58 12.81
N PHE A 10 -10.01 -6.33 13.07
CA PHE A 10 -11.36 -5.95 12.66
C PHE A 10 -11.94 -4.75 13.44
N VAL A 11 -11.51 -4.53 14.70
CA VAL A 11 -11.96 -3.38 15.49
C VAL A 11 -11.41 -2.09 14.88
N ASP A 12 -10.14 -2.09 14.52
CA ASP A 12 -9.52 -0.99 13.78
C ASP A 12 -10.22 -0.75 12.43
N ALA A 13 -10.52 -1.84 11.69
CA ALA A 13 -11.14 -1.76 10.38
C ALA A 13 -12.53 -1.12 10.44
N ILE A 14 -13.39 -1.56 11.37
CA ILE A 14 -14.70 -0.96 11.62
C ILE A 14 -14.55 0.52 11.99
N LYS A 15 -13.62 0.84 12.90
CA LYS A 15 -13.43 2.22 13.34
C LYS A 15 -12.97 3.15 12.22
N ALA A 16 -12.09 2.68 11.35
CA ALA A 16 -11.65 3.44 10.18
C ALA A 16 -12.81 3.71 9.21
N GLU A 17 -13.64 2.70 8.92
CA GLU A 17 -14.82 2.85 8.07
C GLU A 17 -15.84 3.83 8.68
N GLU A 18 -16.15 3.73 9.97
CA GLU A 18 -17.02 4.68 10.69
C GLU A 18 -16.55 6.14 10.58
N LEU A 19 -15.23 6.36 10.55
CA LEU A 19 -14.62 7.68 10.40
C LEU A 19 -14.59 8.19 8.94
N GLY A 20 -15.06 7.36 7.99
CA GLY A 20 -15.16 7.72 6.58
C GLY A 20 -13.83 7.64 5.81
N VAL A 21 -12.97 6.69 6.20
CA VAL A 21 -11.81 6.26 5.42
C VAL A 21 -12.28 5.51 4.18
N ASP A 22 -11.55 5.59 3.07
CA ASP A 22 -12.01 5.07 1.79
C ASP A 22 -11.45 3.68 1.45
N ARG A 23 -10.28 3.31 2.02
CA ARG A 23 -9.62 2.01 1.80
C ARG A 23 -8.75 1.64 3.00
N LEU A 24 -8.63 0.34 3.24
CA LEU A 24 -7.81 -0.22 4.31
C LEU A 24 -6.61 -0.97 3.74
N GLU A 25 -5.44 -0.81 4.37
CA GLU A 25 -4.34 -1.75 4.24
C GLU A 25 -4.30 -2.63 5.50
N LEU A 26 -4.58 -3.92 5.35
CA LEU A 26 -4.60 -4.88 6.44
C LEU A 26 -3.25 -5.59 6.54
N VAL A 27 -2.60 -5.43 7.69
CA VAL A 27 -1.28 -6.01 7.96
C VAL A 27 -1.25 -6.71 9.33
N SER A 28 -0.26 -7.55 9.56
CA SER A 28 0.20 -7.97 10.89
C SER A 28 1.60 -7.44 11.15
N ALA A 29 2.11 -7.55 12.36
CA ALA A 29 3.49 -7.25 12.72
C ALA A 29 3.99 -5.91 12.15
N ILE A 30 3.26 -4.82 12.42
CA ILE A 30 3.55 -3.50 11.82
C ILE A 30 4.95 -2.98 12.18
N GLU A 31 5.50 -3.38 13.31
CA GLU A 31 6.88 -3.02 13.73
C GLU A 31 7.93 -3.62 12.78
N GLU A 32 7.59 -4.70 12.07
CA GLU A 32 8.40 -5.31 10.98
C GLU A 32 8.10 -4.67 9.62
N GLY A 33 7.34 -3.58 9.59
CA GLY A 33 6.90 -2.92 8.36
C GLY A 33 5.66 -3.54 7.70
N GLY A 34 4.94 -4.40 8.41
CA GLY A 34 3.73 -5.09 7.92
C GLY A 34 4.05 -6.42 7.26
N LEU A 35 3.46 -7.49 7.79
CA LEU A 35 3.54 -8.86 7.29
C LEU A 35 2.15 -9.39 6.94
N THR A 36 2.08 -10.55 6.28
CA THR A 36 0.82 -11.25 5.96
C THR A 36 0.01 -11.51 7.24
N PRO A 37 -1.23 -11.03 7.34
CA PRO A 37 -2.08 -11.29 8.49
C PRO A 37 -2.61 -12.73 8.49
N SER A 38 -2.98 -13.23 9.67
CA SER A 38 -3.58 -14.57 9.77
C SER A 38 -4.94 -14.63 9.07
N ALA A 39 -5.30 -15.82 8.59
CA ALA A 39 -6.59 -16.09 7.94
C ALA A 39 -7.79 -15.65 8.80
N GLY A 40 -7.72 -15.85 10.12
CA GLY A 40 -8.78 -15.45 11.05
C GLY A 40 -8.98 -13.94 11.10
N VAL A 41 -7.88 -13.16 11.08
CA VAL A 41 -7.92 -11.70 11.03
C VAL A 41 -8.50 -11.23 9.69
N VAL A 42 -8.01 -11.78 8.57
CA VAL A 42 -8.50 -11.44 7.22
C VAL A 42 -10.00 -11.67 7.12
N LYS A 43 -10.48 -12.88 7.48
CA LYS A 43 -11.90 -13.22 7.46
C LYS A 43 -12.73 -12.28 8.32
N SER A 44 -12.29 -12.02 9.56
CA SER A 44 -13.01 -11.12 10.47
C SER A 44 -13.12 -9.70 9.94
N VAL A 45 -12.09 -9.18 9.26
CA VAL A 45 -12.14 -7.86 8.64
C VAL A 45 -13.11 -7.86 7.47
N LEU A 46 -13.00 -8.80 6.52
CA LEU A 46 -13.84 -8.86 5.33
C LEU A 46 -15.33 -9.04 5.65
N GLU A 47 -15.67 -9.71 6.76
CA GLU A 47 -17.05 -9.90 7.22
C GLU A 47 -17.67 -8.65 7.88
N ASN A 48 -16.84 -7.68 8.30
CA ASN A 48 -17.30 -6.56 9.14
C ASN A 48 -17.15 -5.17 8.49
N VAL A 49 -16.54 -5.07 7.30
CA VAL A 49 -16.41 -3.79 6.57
C VAL A 49 -16.88 -3.94 5.14
N SER A 50 -17.32 -2.83 4.56
CA SER A 50 -17.79 -2.76 3.17
C SER A 50 -16.80 -2.03 2.24
N ILE A 51 -15.89 -1.24 2.80
CA ILE A 51 -14.88 -0.51 2.02
C ILE A 51 -13.77 -1.46 1.55
N PRO A 52 -13.06 -1.14 0.45
CA PRO A 52 -11.99 -1.96 -0.08
C PRO A 52 -10.88 -2.25 0.94
N VAL A 53 -10.44 -3.51 1.00
CA VAL A 53 -9.34 -3.97 1.86
C VAL A 53 -8.22 -4.49 0.99
N GLN A 54 -7.03 -3.92 1.16
CA GLN A 54 -5.78 -4.37 0.58
C GLN A 54 -5.02 -5.20 1.62
N VAL A 55 -4.83 -6.48 1.38
CA VAL A 55 -4.20 -7.40 2.35
C VAL A 55 -2.72 -7.55 2.03
N MET A 56 -1.87 -7.30 3.01
CA MET A 56 -0.42 -7.48 2.86
C MET A 56 -0.06 -8.95 2.59
N VAL A 57 0.77 -9.17 1.58
CA VAL A 57 1.39 -10.46 1.27
C VAL A 57 2.90 -10.31 1.37
N ARG A 58 3.44 -10.58 2.54
CA ARG A 58 4.85 -10.41 2.87
C ARG A 58 5.24 -11.39 3.98
N PRO A 59 6.13 -12.36 3.74
CA PRO A 59 6.41 -13.44 4.68
C PRO A 59 7.35 -13.02 5.81
N HIS A 60 8.17 -11.98 5.60
CA HIS A 60 9.17 -11.48 6.57
C HIS A 60 9.54 -10.02 6.34
N GLY A 61 10.10 -9.36 7.39
CA GLY A 61 10.43 -7.93 7.38
C GLY A 61 11.86 -7.57 6.92
N TYR A 62 12.76 -8.53 6.71
CA TYR A 62 14.18 -8.26 6.53
C TYR A 62 14.66 -8.07 5.09
N SER A 63 13.86 -8.39 4.08
CA SER A 63 14.22 -8.23 2.67
C SER A 63 13.01 -8.13 1.76
N HIS A 64 13.19 -7.52 0.59
CA HIS A 64 12.25 -7.58 -0.54
C HIS A 64 12.84 -8.37 -1.74
N VAL A 65 14.00 -9.00 -1.56
CA VAL A 65 14.58 -9.95 -2.51
C VAL A 65 14.20 -11.36 -2.03
N TYR A 66 13.38 -12.05 -2.78
CA TYR A 66 12.87 -13.38 -2.42
C TYR A 66 13.53 -14.48 -3.22
N SER A 67 13.83 -15.59 -2.55
CA SER A 67 14.23 -16.83 -3.18
C SER A 67 13.08 -17.48 -3.95
N LYS A 68 13.39 -18.45 -4.81
CA LYS A 68 12.34 -19.20 -5.54
C LYS A 68 11.38 -19.94 -4.61
N ASP A 69 11.82 -20.38 -3.44
CA ASP A 69 10.95 -21.07 -2.49
C ASP A 69 10.07 -20.10 -1.72
N GLU A 70 10.56 -18.92 -1.38
CA GLU A 70 9.74 -17.86 -0.79
C GLU A 70 8.68 -17.34 -1.79
N ILE A 71 9.01 -17.23 -3.08
CA ILE A 71 8.02 -16.91 -4.12
C ILE A 71 6.89 -17.93 -4.17
N LYS A 72 7.20 -19.23 -4.03
CA LYS A 72 6.14 -20.27 -3.96
C LYS A 72 5.22 -20.04 -2.75
N VAL A 73 5.78 -19.70 -1.59
CA VAL A 73 4.99 -19.40 -0.38
C VAL A 73 4.08 -18.19 -0.64
N LEU A 74 4.62 -17.10 -1.21
CA LEU A 74 3.82 -15.92 -1.58
C LEU A 74 2.65 -16.28 -2.51
N LEU A 75 2.88 -17.10 -3.52
CA LEU A 75 1.83 -17.51 -4.45
C LEU A 75 0.77 -18.41 -3.80
N GLU A 76 1.14 -19.27 -2.84
CA GLU A 76 0.17 -20.06 -2.07
C GLU A 76 -0.63 -19.18 -1.11
N ASP A 77 0.01 -18.21 -0.43
CA ASP A 77 -0.69 -17.23 0.40
C ASP A 77 -1.72 -16.44 -0.42
N ILE A 78 -1.36 -15.99 -1.64
CA ILE A 78 -2.28 -15.26 -2.53
C ILE A 78 -3.49 -16.11 -2.92
N LYS A 79 -3.29 -17.37 -3.29
CA LYS A 79 -4.41 -18.30 -3.61
C LYS A 79 -5.34 -18.46 -2.42
N TYR A 80 -4.76 -18.71 -1.25
CA TYR A 80 -5.54 -18.90 -0.03
C TYR A 80 -6.30 -17.64 0.39
N LEU A 81 -5.68 -16.47 0.31
CA LEU A 81 -6.34 -15.19 0.56
C LEU A 81 -7.50 -14.95 -0.42
N HIS A 82 -7.31 -15.28 -1.70
CA HIS A 82 -8.37 -15.17 -2.70
C HIS A 82 -9.55 -16.10 -2.38
N GLU A 83 -9.30 -17.35 -1.94
CA GLU A 83 -10.35 -18.27 -1.47
C GLU A 83 -11.13 -17.73 -0.26
N LEU A 84 -10.49 -16.94 0.59
CA LEU A 84 -11.15 -16.20 1.69
C LEU A 84 -11.98 -15.00 1.22
N GLY A 85 -11.94 -14.65 -0.06
CA GLY A 85 -12.68 -13.53 -0.64
C GLY A 85 -11.87 -12.24 -0.79
N VAL A 86 -10.57 -12.25 -0.54
CA VAL A 86 -9.69 -11.10 -0.76
C VAL A 86 -9.68 -10.72 -2.25
N LYS A 87 -9.91 -9.43 -2.54
CA LYS A 87 -9.86 -8.85 -3.87
C LYS A 87 -8.67 -7.92 -4.08
N GLY A 88 -8.12 -7.38 -3.01
CA GLY A 88 -6.98 -6.48 -3.05
C GLY A 88 -5.80 -7.01 -2.26
N ILE A 89 -4.61 -6.96 -2.85
CA ILE A 89 -3.36 -7.36 -2.18
C ILE A 89 -2.31 -6.27 -2.25
N VAL A 90 -1.45 -6.23 -1.23
CA VAL A 90 -0.24 -5.40 -1.18
C VAL A 90 0.96 -6.31 -1.26
N ILE A 91 1.75 -6.16 -2.29
CA ILE A 91 2.93 -7.02 -2.53
C ILE A 91 4.00 -6.21 -3.28
N GLY A 92 5.25 -6.62 -3.17
CA GLY A 92 6.35 -6.08 -3.95
C GLY A 92 7.61 -6.89 -3.74
N ALA A 93 8.40 -7.00 -4.80
CA ALA A 93 9.69 -7.64 -4.77
C ALA A 93 10.67 -6.92 -5.71
N ILE A 94 11.94 -6.99 -5.36
CA ILE A 94 13.03 -6.51 -6.19
C ILE A 94 14.03 -7.62 -6.45
N ASN A 95 14.78 -7.47 -7.51
CA ASN A 95 15.90 -8.32 -7.84
C ASN A 95 17.18 -7.90 -7.07
N PRO A 96 18.21 -8.76 -6.98
CA PRO A 96 19.49 -8.40 -6.34
C PRO A 96 20.20 -7.17 -6.95
N ASP A 97 19.86 -6.80 -8.19
CA ASP A 97 20.38 -5.61 -8.88
C ASP A 97 19.51 -4.36 -8.63
N HIS A 98 18.57 -4.43 -7.69
CA HIS A 98 17.64 -3.35 -7.36
C HIS A 98 16.70 -2.94 -8.52
N THR A 99 16.34 -3.85 -9.39
CA THR A 99 15.21 -3.68 -10.33
C THR A 99 13.95 -4.32 -9.76
N VAL A 100 12.77 -3.93 -10.27
CA VAL A 100 11.51 -4.59 -9.92
C VAL A 100 11.55 -6.06 -10.36
N ASN A 101 11.14 -6.97 -9.49
CA ASN A 101 10.98 -8.38 -9.84
C ASN A 101 9.68 -8.57 -10.65
N ILE A 102 9.78 -8.42 -11.95
CA ILE A 102 8.66 -8.58 -12.88
C ILE A 102 8.18 -10.02 -12.95
N ASP A 103 9.05 -11.00 -12.81
CA ASP A 103 8.70 -12.43 -12.83
C ASP A 103 7.68 -12.79 -11.74
N LEU A 104 7.77 -12.13 -10.56
CA LEU A 104 6.76 -12.30 -9.51
C LEU A 104 5.40 -11.74 -9.94
N ILE A 105 5.37 -10.55 -10.52
CA ILE A 105 4.12 -9.92 -11.00
C ILE A 105 3.47 -10.80 -12.08
N GLU A 106 4.24 -11.29 -13.04
CA GLU A 106 3.76 -12.23 -14.06
C GLU A 106 3.25 -13.54 -13.46
N SER A 107 3.96 -14.08 -12.48
CA SER A 107 3.54 -15.30 -11.77
C SER A 107 2.20 -15.13 -11.07
N ILE A 108 1.96 -13.96 -10.44
CA ILE A 108 0.66 -13.63 -9.81
C ILE A 108 -0.43 -13.52 -10.86
N ILE A 109 -0.17 -12.85 -11.98
CA ILE A 109 -1.14 -12.71 -13.07
C ILE A 109 -1.49 -14.08 -13.69
N HIS A 110 -0.51 -14.97 -13.83
CA HIS A 110 -0.72 -16.33 -14.34
C HIS A 110 -1.57 -17.22 -13.41
N LEU A 111 -1.81 -16.83 -12.15
CA LEU A 111 -2.82 -17.50 -11.31
C LEU A 111 -4.23 -17.33 -11.86
N GLY A 112 -4.46 -16.35 -12.73
CA GLY A 112 -5.78 -16.10 -13.34
C GLY A 112 -6.81 -15.53 -12.35
N LEU A 113 -6.36 -14.97 -11.23
CA LEU A 113 -7.20 -14.39 -10.19
C LEU A 113 -7.50 -12.91 -10.51
N ASP A 114 -8.73 -12.48 -10.23
CA ASP A 114 -9.11 -11.07 -10.36
C ASP A 114 -8.69 -10.31 -9.11
N LEU A 115 -7.47 -9.77 -9.14
CA LEU A 115 -6.84 -9.08 -8.01
C LEU A 115 -6.50 -7.63 -8.35
N ASP A 116 -6.79 -6.75 -7.39
CA ASP A 116 -6.31 -5.38 -7.32
C ASP A 116 -4.97 -5.36 -6.57
N ILE A 117 -3.87 -5.08 -7.28
CA ILE A 117 -2.52 -5.13 -6.71
C ILE A 117 -2.03 -3.72 -6.39
N THR A 118 -1.60 -3.52 -5.14
CA THR A 118 -0.75 -2.41 -4.72
C THR A 118 0.69 -2.90 -4.68
N PHE A 119 1.59 -2.29 -5.47
CA PHE A 119 3.03 -2.52 -5.32
C PHE A 119 3.53 -1.68 -4.14
N HIS A 120 4.05 -2.33 -3.11
CA HIS A 120 4.43 -1.65 -1.86
C HIS A 120 5.80 -0.97 -1.92
N ARG A 121 6.28 -0.48 -0.77
CA ARG A 121 7.51 0.32 -0.64
C ARG A 121 8.83 -0.40 -1.00
N ALA A 122 8.84 -1.66 -1.43
CA ALA A 122 9.96 -2.23 -2.16
C ALA A 122 10.33 -1.35 -3.38
N PHE A 123 9.37 -0.57 -3.89
CA PHE A 123 9.59 0.43 -4.92
C PHE A 123 10.56 1.54 -4.50
N ASP A 124 10.65 1.86 -3.21
CA ASP A 124 11.58 2.88 -2.70
C ASP A 124 13.04 2.39 -2.64
N GLU A 125 13.29 1.08 -2.82
CA GLU A 125 14.62 0.45 -2.78
C GLU A 125 15.23 0.22 -4.17
N VAL A 126 14.51 0.58 -5.25
CA VAL A 126 15.00 0.39 -6.61
C VAL A 126 16.10 1.40 -6.97
N ARG A 127 16.97 1.01 -7.89
CA ARG A 127 18.06 1.87 -8.39
C ARG A 127 17.58 3.09 -9.19
N SER A 128 16.42 3.03 -9.83
CA SER A 128 15.79 4.10 -10.61
C SER A 128 14.28 4.01 -10.50
N LEU A 129 13.66 5.01 -9.88
CA LEU A 129 12.20 5.06 -9.72
C LEU A 129 11.48 5.16 -11.07
N GLU A 130 12.04 5.92 -12.02
CA GLU A 130 11.45 6.07 -13.35
C GLU A 130 11.51 4.76 -14.16
N GLU A 131 12.66 4.07 -14.18
CA GLU A 131 12.78 2.77 -14.85
C GLU A 131 11.84 1.73 -14.22
N ALA A 132 11.78 1.68 -12.88
CA ALA A 132 10.88 0.81 -12.15
C ALA A 132 9.41 1.11 -12.45
N TYR A 133 9.02 2.39 -12.48
CA TYR A 133 7.67 2.79 -12.86
C TYR A 133 7.34 2.31 -14.28
N ARG A 134 8.21 2.58 -15.24
CA ARG A 134 8.02 2.17 -16.65
C ARG A 134 7.91 0.66 -16.81
N SER A 135 8.63 -0.12 -16.01
CA SER A 135 8.55 -1.60 -16.04
C SER A 135 7.20 -2.14 -15.57
N LEU A 136 6.46 -1.39 -14.76
CA LEU A 136 5.13 -1.78 -14.24
C LEU A 136 3.97 -1.33 -15.15
N ILE A 137 4.18 -0.42 -16.11
CA ILE A 137 3.12 0.07 -17.01
C ILE A 137 2.41 -1.07 -17.77
N PRO A 138 3.10 -2.08 -18.35
CA PRO A 138 2.43 -3.18 -19.05
C PRO A 138 1.44 -3.95 -18.18
N TYR A 139 1.60 -3.87 -16.87
CA TYR A 139 0.81 -4.60 -15.86
C TYR A 139 -0.26 -3.74 -15.18
N SER A 140 -0.50 -2.50 -15.63
CA SER A 140 -1.45 -1.55 -15.02
C SER A 140 -2.91 -2.04 -14.96
N LYS A 141 -3.24 -3.07 -15.76
CA LYS A 141 -4.54 -3.76 -15.63
C LYS A 141 -4.68 -4.46 -14.26
N HIS A 142 -3.59 -4.90 -13.66
CA HIS A 142 -3.54 -5.65 -12.40
C HIS A 142 -2.88 -4.82 -11.28
N VAL A 143 -1.70 -4.25 -11.53
CA VAL A 143 -1.04 -3.33 -10.61
C VAL A 143 -1.72 -1.96 -10.72
N LYS A 144 -2.63 -1.68 -9.80
CA LYS A 144 -3.45 -0.45 -9.83
C LYS A 144 -2.72 0.75 -9.25
N ARG A 145 -1.83 0.52 -8.29
CA ARG A 145 -1.10 1.60 -7.63
C ARG A 145 0.27 1.17 -7.11
N ILE A 146 1.09 2.19 -6.87
CA ILE A 146 2.42 2.04 -6.28
C ILE A 146 2.48 2.88 -5.01
N LEU A 147 2.65 2.22 -3.86
CA LEU A 147 2.87 2.86 -2.57
C LEU A 147 4.35 3.24 -2.46
N THR A 148 4.63 4.52 -2.35
CA THR A 148 6.00 5.04 -2.35
C THR A 148 6.13 6.35 -1.56
N SER A 149 7.30 6.60 -1.05
CA SER A 149 7.71 7.90 -0.50
C SER A 149 8.64 8.69 -1.45
N GLY A 150 8.74 8.26 -2.72
CA GLY A 150 9.67 8.85 -3.69
C GLY A 150 11.12 8.42 -3.48
N GLY A 151 11.34 7.19 -2.95
CA GLY A 151 12.68 6.65 -2.67
C GLY A 151 13.39 7.33 -1.50
N LYS A 152 12.63 7.97 -0.58
CA LYS A 152 13.13 8.66 0.61
C LYS A 152 12.53 8.07 1.88
N SER A 153 13.03 8.53 3.04
CA SER A 153 12.49 8.07 4.33
C SER A 153 11.04 8.52 4.53
N THR A 154 10.70 9.72 4.06
CA THR A 154 9.35 10.30 4.16
C THR A 154 8.90 10.95 2.85
N CYS A 155 7.57 11.10 2.69
CA CYS A 155 6.99 11.83 1.55
C CYS A 155 7.44 13.29 1.49
N LEU A 156 7.70 13.93 2.64
CA LEU A 156 8.19 15.29 2.68
C LEU A 156 9.57 15.43 2.04
N GLU A 157 10.47 14.48 2.32
CA GLU A 157 11.80 14.44 1.70
C GLU A 157 11.74 14.05 0.22
N GLY A 158 10.74 13.26 -0.17
CA GLY A 158 10.54 12.72 -1.52
C GLY A 158 9.57 13.52 -2.39
N VAL A 159 9.12 14.71 -1.97
CA VAL A 159 8.08 15.49 -2.66
C VAL A 159 8.37 15.67 -4.15
N ASN A 160 9.60 16.03 -4.51
CA ASN A 160 9.97 16.26 -5.91
C ASN A 160 9.87 15.00 -6.77
N GLU A 161 10.28 13.85 -6.22
CA GLU A 161 10.20 12.57 -6.95
C GLU A 161 8.76 12.08 -7.01
N LEU A 162 7.96 12.27 -5.95
CA LEU A 162 6.54 11.97 -5.94
C LEU A 162 5.78 12.79 -6.98
N GLN A 163 6.08 14.09 -7.11
CA GLN A 163 5.49 14.94 -8.14
C GLN A 163 5.79 14.40 -9.55
N LYS A 164 7.06 14.10 -9.84
CA LYS A 164 7.46 13.53 -11.15
C LYS A 164 6.75 12.19 -11.43
N LEU A 165 6.66 11.31 -10.42
CA LEU A 165 5.98 10.02 -10.58
C LEU A 165 4.48 10.19 -10.83
N VAL A 166 3.82 11.13 -10.16
CA VAL A 166 2.39 11.44 -10.38
C VAL A 166 2.16 12.01 -11.79
N GLU A 167 3.03 12.91 -12.26
CA GLU A 167 2.99 13.43 -13.63
C GLU A 167 3.19 12.29 -14.63
N LEU A 168 4.22 11.45 -14.43
CA LEU A 168 4.51 10.30 -15.28
C LEU A 168 3.33 9.30 -15.32
N SER A 169 2.66 9.09 -14.18
CA SER A 169 1.48 8.23 -14.09
C SER A 169 0.32 8.73 -14.93
N LYS A 170 0.09 10.03 -14.94
CA LYS A 170 -0.96 10.68 -15.76
C LYS A 170 -0.61 10.61 -17.26
N ASP A 171 0.63 10.94 -17.60
CA ASP A 171 1.08 11.01 -18.99
C ASP A 171 1.07 9.64 -19.68
N LEU A 172 1.43 8.58 -18.95
CA LEU A 172 1.56 7.23 -19.49
C LEU A 172 0.34 6.33 -19.21
N ASN A 173 -0.66 6.87 -18.50
CA ASN A 173 -1.85 6.11 -18.07
C ASN A 173 -1.50 4.76 -17.41
N GLY A 174 -0.47 4.79 -16.55
CA GLY A 174 0.06 3.63 -15.82
C GLY A 174 -0.53 3.51 -14.41
N PRO A 175 0.08 2.68 -13.54
CA PRO A 175 -0.33 2.56 -12.14
C PRO A 175 -0.36 3.91 -11.44
N GLU A 176 -1.40 4.18 -10.63
CA GLU A 176 -1.48 5.42 -9.87
C GLU A 176 -0.43 5.45 -8.75
N ILE A 177 0.00 6.65 -8.38
CA ILE A 177 0.90 6.82 -7.24
C ILE A 177 0.08 6.98 -5.96
N LEU A 178 0.45 6.23 -4.94
CA LEU A 178 -0.08 6.27 -3.58
C LEU A 178 1.05 6.76 -2.64
N PRO A 179 1.18 8.07 -2.40
CA PRO A 179 2.19 8.57 -1.47
C PRO A 179 1.94 8.03 -0.06
N GLY A 180 3.01 7.50 0.58
CA GLY A 180 2.96 6.98 1.94
C GLY A 180 4.34 7.01 2.62
N ALA A 181 4.35 7.08 3.90
CA ALA A 181 5.41 7.31 4.88
C ALA A 181 5.53 8.76 5.34
N GLY A 182 5.38 8.95 6.65
CA GLY A 182 5.52 10.25 7.31
C GLY A 182 4.40 11.26 7.00
N LEU A 183 3.31 10.82 6.36
CA LEU A 183 2.12 11.65 6.16
C LEU A 183 1.32 11.79 7.46
N SER A 184 0.81 12.99 7.71
CA SER A 184 0.05 13.34 8.91
C SER A 184 -0.97 14.44 8.62
N SER A 185 -1.88 14.68 9.56
CA SER A 185 -2.82 15.81 9.50
C SER A 185 -2.14 17.19 9.47
N THR A 186 -0.87 17.28 9.87
CA THR A 186 -0.13 18.54 9.93
C THR A 186 0.63 18.87 8.65
N ASN A 187 1.01 17.87 7.84
CA ASN A 187 1.80 18.09 6.62
C ASN A 187 1.07 17.77 5.30
N ILE A 188 -0.08 17.09 5.36
CA ILE A 188 -0.76 16.61 4.15
C ILE A 188 -1.17 17.76 3.22
N LYS A 189 -1.53 18.92 3.73
CA LYS A 189 -1.93 20.08 2.92
C LYS A 189 -0.77 20.52 2.03
N GLU A 190 0.39 20.76 2.62
CA GLU A 190 1.59 21.19 1.90
C GLU A 190 2.02 20.14 0.86
N ILE A 191 2.03 18.86 1.24
CA ILE A 191 2.41 17.77 0.34
C ILE A 191 1.41 17.63 -0.80
N HIS A 192 0.10 17.72 -0.51
CA HIS A 192 -0.93 17.62 -1.55
C HIS A 192 -0.87 18.77 -2.55
N GLU A 193 -0.63 20.00 -2.11
CA GLU A 193 -0.50 21.17 -2.99
C GLU A 193 0.63 21.00 -4.02
N GLN A 194 1.69 20.28 -3.67
CA GLN A 194 2.84 20.02 -4.54
C GLN A 194 2.68 18.75 -5.38
N VAL A 195 2.33 17.62 -4.74
CA VAL A 195 2.32 16.27 -5.36
C VAL A 195 1.06 16.04 -6.19
N LYS A 196 -0.11 16.49 -5.74
CA LYS A 196 -1.41 16.36 -6.43
C LYS A 196 -1.76 14.92 -6.82
N ALA A 197 -1.46 13.96 -5.93
CA ALA A 197 -1.90 12.57 -6.10
C ALA A 197 -3.41 12.45 -5.82
N ASN A 198 -4.03 11.39 -6.36
CA ASN A 198 -5.47 11.11 -6.15
C ASN A 198 -5.75 10.30 -4.89
N GLN A 199 -4.72 9.84 -4.20
CA GLN A 199 -4.80 8.97 -3.04
C GLN A 199 -3.60 9.17 -2.13
N TYR A 200 -3.77 8.88 -0.82
CA TYR A 200 -2.72 9.03 0.19
C TYR A 200 -2.84 7.95 1.24
N HIS A 201 -1.70 7.41 1.69
CA HIS A 201 -1.60 6.32 2.64
C HIS A 201 -1.08 6.81 3.99
N PHE A 202 -1.80 6.48 5.07
CA PHE A 202 -1.50 6.93 6.42
C PHE A 202 -1.28 5.76 7.38
N GLY A 203 -0.18 5.82 8.12
CA GLY A 203 0.14 4.90 9.21
C GLY A 203 -0.27 5.46 10.57
N LYS A 204 0.64 5.38 11.54
CA LYS A 204 0.38 5.75 12.96
C LYS A 204 -0.01 7.22 13.19
N ALA A 205 0.36 8.13 12.30
CA ALA A 205 0.12 9.57 12.46
C ALA A 205 -1.37 9.96 12.46
N VAL A 206 -2.29 9.07 12.13
CA VAL A 206 -3.75 9.27 12.23
C VAL A 206 -4.35 8.61 13.47
N ARG A 207 -3.50 8.12 14.37
CA ARG A 207 -3.90 7.50 15.63
C ARG A 207 -3.66 8.40 16.83
N ILE A 208 -4.30 8.08 17.95
CA ILE A 208 -4.06 8.73 19.26
C ILE A 208 -2.59 8.51 19.63
N ASN A 209 -1.92 9.57 20.07
CA ASN A 209 -0.50 9.56 20.47
C ASN A 209 0.48 9.04 19.37
N ASP A 210 0.06 8.95 18.11
CA ASP A 210 0.83 8.38 17.00
C ASP A 210 1.32 6.93 17.29
N LEU A 211 0.49 6.12 17.95
CA LEU A 211 0.78 4.74 18.32
C LEU A 211 -0.16 3.76 17.63
N PHE A 212 0.39 2.69 17.05
CA PHE A 212 -0.42 1.61 16.45
C PHE A 212 -1.22 0.79 17.49
N THR A 213 -0.87 0.89 18.77
CA THR A 213 -1.61 0.27 19.89
C THR A 213 -2.86 1.06 20.27
N GLU A 214 -2.98 2.29 19.82
CA GLU A 214 -4.10 3.18 20.10
C GLU A 214 -5.10 3.23 18.93
N SER A 215 -6.34 3.65 19.22
CA SER A 215 -7.38 3.82 18.23
C SER A 215 -7.09 5.01 17.28
N PHE A 216 -7.87 5.12 16.21
CA PHE A 216 -7.83 6.29 15.32
C PHE A 216 -8.27 7.56 16.08
N ASP A 217 -7.62 8.67 15.79
CA ASP A 217 -7.98 10.00 16.25
C ASP A 217 -8.94 10.65 15.25
N SER A 218 -10.22 10.79 15.65
CA SER A 218 -11.26 11.35 14.78
C SER A 218 -10.91 12.76 14.28
N ASN A 219 -10.31 13.61 15.14
CA ASN A 219 -9.93 14.96 14.75
C ASN A 219 -8.88 14.97 13.63
N LYS A 220 -7.88 14.07 13.72
CA LYS A 220 -6.87 13.93 12.66
C LYS A 220 -7.48 13.46 11.35
N ILE A 221 -8.38 12.46 11.39
CA ILE A 221 -9.10 12.01 10.19
C ILE A 221 -9.97 13.13 9.59
N ASP A 222 -10.67 13.89 10.42
CA ASP A 222 -11.50 15.00 9.93
C ASP A 222 -10.65 16.09 9.27
N VAL A 223 -9.47 16.39 9.79
CA VAL A 223 -8.51 17.30 9.11
C VAL A 223 -8.11 16.76 7.75
N LEU A 224 -7.77 15.45 7.63
CA LEU A 224 -7.46 14.86 6.34
C LEU A 224 -8.60 14.97 5.34
N LYS A 225 -9.83 14.70 5.78
CA LYS A 225 -11.04 14.83 4.96
C LYS A 225 -11.26 16.28 4.51
N GLY A 226 -11.04 17.25 5.39
CA GLY A 226 -11.15 18.67 5.07
C GLY A 226 -10.12 19.18 4.05
N VAL A 227 -8.96 18.52 3.96
CA VAL A 227 -7.91 18.85 2.98
C VAL A 227 -8.09 18.09 1.67
N LEU A 228 -8.49 16.81 1.74
CA LEU A 228 -8.46 15.87 0.60
C LEU A 228 -9.85 15.62 -0.02
N LYS A 229 -10.94 16.05 0.58
CA LYS A 229 -12.32 15.87 0.10
C LYS A 229 -13.05 17.21 0.00
#